data_61716c1c42dd1b1272b990e40b4e2f88
#
_entry.id   61716c1c42dd1b1272b990e40b4e2f88
#
_cell.length_a   1.000
_cell.length_b   1.000
_cell.length_c   1.000
_cell.angle_alpha   90.00
_cell.angle_beta   90.00
_cell.angle_gamma   90.00
#
_symmetry.space_group_name_H-M   'P 1'
#
loop_
_entity.id
_entity.type
_entity.pdbx_description
1 polymer ?
#
loop_
_entity_poly.entity_id
_entity_poly.type
_entity_poly.pdbx_seq_one_letter_code
_entity_poly.pdbx_strand_id
1 'polypeptide(L)'
;MTLSLNKPKLDNLADEIWKSAERLRGKFKAYEYQNVILPIIVIRRLECVLIKWRDDKAAEVLAKRPKLTEKELAKLVKDLETSNAPFSNKTTWTLRGVYEEDHALLEENFRAYINGFSKNVDDIIEHFNYRATIGSVVKNNRLA
;
A
#
# COMPACT_ATOMS: atom_id res chain seq x y z
N MET A 1 -2.82 9.71 -22.31
CA MET A 1 -1.58 8.96 -22.03
C MET A 1 -1.70 7.57 -22.63
N THR A 2 -0.88 7.28 -23.60
CA THR A 2 -0.85 5.94 -24.16
C THR A 2 0.00 5.06 -23.27
N LEU A 3 -0.62 4.06 -22.68
CA LEU A 3 0.11 3.04 -21.94
C LEU A 3 0.81 2.15 -22.96
N SER A 4 2.11 2.33 -23.07
CA SER A 4 2.95 1.41 -23.85
C SER A 4 3.08 0.12 -23.05
N LEU A 5 2.34 -0.90 -23.44
CA LEU A 5 2.39 -2.20 -22.79
C LEU A 5 3.58 -2.99 -23.31
N ASN A 6 4.56 -3.21 -22.43
CA ASN A 6 5.65 -4.14 -22.71
C ASN A 6 5.12 -5.55 -22.45
N LYS A 7 4.86 -6.32 -23.50
CA LYS A 7 4.25 -7.64 -23.39
C LYS A 7 5.05 -8.62 -22.54
N PRO A 8 6.38 -8.77 -22.68
CA PRO A 8 7.14 -9.66 -21.80
C PRO A 8 7.04 -9.29 -20.33
N LYS A 9 7.06 -7.98 -20.01
CA LYS A 9 6.92 -7.51 -18.64
C LYS A 9 5.52 -7.77 -18.09
N LEU A 10 4.50 -7.62 -18.92
CA LEU A 10 3.12 -7.91 -18.56
C LEU A 10 2.93 -9.41 -18.30
N ASP A 11 3.49 -10.26 -19.16
CA ASP A 11 3.42 -11.71 -19.01
C ASP A 11 4.12 -12.16 -17.72
N ASN A 12 5.27 -11.59 -17.40
CA ASN A 12 5.99 -11.88 -16.14
C ASN A 12 5.17 -11.47 -14.93
N LEU A 13 4.51 -10.31 -14.99
CA LEU A 13 3.66 -9.84 -13.90
C LEU A 13 2.46 -10.77 -13.72
N ALA A 14 1.84 -11.20 -14.81
CA ALA A 14 0.72 -12.12 -14.77
C ALA A 14 1.14 -13.47 -14.15
N ASP A 15 2.32 -13.99 -14.52
CA ASP A 15 2.88 -15.21 -13.95
C ASP A 15 3.11 -15.08 -12.45
N GLU A 16 3.67 -13.97 -12.00
CA GLU A 16 3.92 -13.74 -10.58
C GLU A 16 2.63 -13.67 -9.78
N ILE A 17 1.62 -12.99 -10.30
CA ILE A 17 0.29 -12.91 -9.68
C ILE A 17 -0.30 -14.32 -9.58
N TRP A 18 -0.21 -15.11 -10.64
CA TRP A 18 -0.73 -16.48 -10.67
C TRP A 18 -0.02 -17.35 -9.63
N LYS A 19 1.32 -17.29 -9.57
CA LYS A 19 2.10 -18.05 -8.59
C LYS A 19 1.75 -17.66 -7.15
N SER A 20 1.56 -16.36 -6.91
CA SER A 20 1.13 -15.89 -5.60
C SER A 20 -0.26 -16.42 -5.25
N ALA A 21 -1.17 -16.41 -6.20
CA ALA A 21 -2.51 -16.95 -6.04
C ALA A 21 -2.48 -18.44 -5.71
N GLU A 22 -1.66 -19.22 -6.42
CA GLU A 22 -1.50 -20.64 -6.19
C GLU A 22 -0.98 -20.95 -4.78
N ARG A 23 -0.01 -20.19 -4.30
CA ARG A 23 0.53 -20.36 -2.94
C ARG A 23 -0.51 -20.11 -1.86
N LEU A 24 -1.42 -19.18 -2.09
CA LEU A 24 -2.45 -18.81 -1.11
C LEU A 24 -3.68 -19.69 -1.18
N ARG A 25 -3.92 -20.31 -2.31
CA ARG A 25 -5.13 -21.10 -2.57
C ARG A 25 -5.33 -22.24 -1.57
N GLY A 26 -4.24 -22.87 -1.11
CA GLY A 26 -4.30 -23.93 -0.10
C GLY A 26 -4.49 -23.47 1.33
N LYS A 27 -4.32 -22.15 1.59
CA LYS A 27 -4.40 -21.56 2.94
C LYS A 27 -5.74 -20.92 3.22
N PHE A 28 -6.50 -20.59 2.18
CA PHE A 28 -7.74 -19.83 2.30
C PHE A 28 -8.87 -20.56 1.56
N LYS A 29 -10.07 -20.50 2.13
CA LYS A 29 -11.29 -20.86 1.40
C LYS A 29 -11.53 -19.82 0.30
N ALA A 30 -12.34 -20.17 -0.72
CA ALA A 30 -12.57 -19.31 -1.88
C ALA A 30 -13.01 -17.88 -1.47
N TYR A 31 -13.95 -17.76 -0.54
CA TYR A 31 -14.44 -16.45 -0.10
C TYR A 31 -13.38 -15.68 0.71
N GLU A 32 -12.56 -16.37 1.51
CA GLU A 32 -11.47 -15.75 2.26
C GLU A 32 -10.41 -15.23 1.31
N TYR A 33 -10.08 -16.01 0.29
CA TYR A 33 -9.14 -15.64 -0.75
C TYR A 33 -9.56 -14.32 -1.39
N GLN A 34 -10.82 -14.24 -1.82
CA GLN A 34 -11.37 -13.05 -2.43
C GLN A 34 -11.34 -11.85 -1.46
N ASN A 35 -11.73 -12.07 -0.20
CA ASN A 35 -11.81 -11.00 0.80
C ASN A 35 -10.43 -10.53 1.30
N VAL A 36 -9.38 -11.33 1.12
CA VAL A 36 -8.02 -10.98 1.56
C VAL A 36 -7.19 -10.44 0.41
N ILE A 37 -7.21 -11.13 -0.73
CA ILE A 37 -6.30 -10.82 -1.84
C ILE A 37 -6.70 -9.54 -2.57
N LEU A 38 -7.97 -9.36 -2.88
CA LEU A 38 -8.42 -8.18 -3.63
C LEU A 38 -8.14 -6.88 -2.88
N PRO A 39 -8.47 -6.76 -1.58
CA PRO A 39 -8.13 -5.54 -0.85
C PRO A 39 -6.63 -5.26 -0.79
N ILE A 40 -5.79 -6.28 -0.61
CA ILE A 40 -4.33 -6.09 -0.58
C ILE A 40 -3.83 -5.58 -1.93
N ILE A 41 -4.34 -6.11 -3.04
CA ILE A 41 -3.96 -5.64 -4.37
C ILE A 41 -4.34 -4.17 -4.55
N VAL A 42 -5.53 -3.78 -4.14
CA VAL A 42 -5.99 -2.38 -4.20
C VAL A 42 -5.11 -1.49 -3.34
N ILE A 43 -4.83 -1.89 -2.10
CA ILE A 43 -4.00 -1.12 -1.17
C ILE A 43 -2.59 -0.96 -1.74
N ARG A 44 -2.01 -2.03 -2.28
CA ARG A 44 -0.68 -1.96 -2.88
C ARG A 44 -0.65 -1.02 -4.09
N ARG A 45 -1.69 -1.03 -4.91
CA ARG A 45 -1.80 -0.10 -6.04
C ARG A 45 -1.86 1.35 -5.56
N LEU A 46 -2.67 1.62 -4.56
CA LEU A 46 -2.77 2.96 -3.97
C LEU A 46 -1.43 3.39 -3.35
N GLU A 47 -0.76 2.48 -2.66
CA GLU A 47 0.55 2.73 -2.09
C GLU A 47 1.56 3.13 -3.16
N CYS A 48 1.62 2.41 -4.28
CA CYS A 48 2.53 2.72 -5.38
C CYS A 48 2.24 4.09 -5.99
N VAL A 49 0.97 4.44 -6.15
CA VAL A 49 0.58 5.76 -6.66
C VAL A 49 1.02 6.85 -5.71
N LEU A 50 0.84 6.65 -4.41
CA LEU A 50 1.23 7.62 -3.39
C LEU A 50 2.74 7.79 -3.30
N ILE A 51 3.50 6.70 -3.36
CA ILE A 51 4.96 6.73 -3.36
C ILE A 51 5.46 7.53 -4.57
N LYS A 52 4.90 7.27 -5.75
CA LYS A 52 5.26 8.01 -6.95
C LYS A 52 4.95 9.49 -6.80
N TRP A 53 3.78 9.83 -6.27
CA TRP A 53 3.41 11.22 -6.04
C TRP A 53 4.39 11.91 -5.09
N ARG A 54 4.78 11.23 -4.00
CA ARG A 54 5.74 11.75 -3.03
C ARG A 54 7.11 11.98 -3.68
N ASP A 55 7.59 11.03 -4.47
CA ASP A 55 8.89 11.13 -5.14
C ASP A 55 8.90 12.27 -6.17
N ASP A 56 7.84 12.38 -6.96
CA ASP A 56 7.70 13.45 -7.95
C ASP A 56 7.64 14.82 -7.27
N LYS A 57 6.91 14.93 -6.16
CA LYS A 57 6.79 16.18 -5.41
C LYS A 57 8.11 16.54 -4.74
N ALA A 58 8.84 15.57 -4.21
CA ALA A 58 10.15 15.79 -3.62
C ALA A 58 11.13 16.34 -4.67
N ALA A 59 11.14 15.76 -5.87
CA ALA A 59 11.97 16.25 -6.97
C ALA A 59 11.59 17.68 -7.36
N GLU A 60 10.31 17.98 -7.45
CA GLU A 60 9.80 19.33 -7.78
C GLU A 60 10.22 20.36 -6.74
N VAL A 61 10.08 20.02 -5.46
CA VAL A 61 10.46 20.91 -4.36
C VAL A 61 11.97 21.15 -4.33
N LEU A 62 12.77 20.09 -4.50
CA LEU A 62 14.22 20.21 -4.54
C LEU A 62 14.72 21.05 -5.71
N ALA A 63 14.04 21.00 -6.86
CA ALA A 63 14.38 21.85 -8.00
C ALA A 63 14.24 23.32 -7.68
N LYS A 64 13.26 23.67 -6.82
CA LYS A 64 13.01 25.05 -6.39
C LYS A 64 13.83 25.46 -5.16
N ARG A 65 14.14 24.49 -4.30
CA ARG A 65 14.83 24.73 -3.01
C ARG A 65 15.92 23.66 -2.80
N PRO A 66 17.04 23.73 -3.52
CA PRO A 66 18.05 22.66 -3.48
C PRO A 66 18.81 22.56 -2.16
N LYS A 67 18.66 23.53 -1.25
CA LYS A 67 19.36 23.56 0.04
C LYS A 67 18.59 22.90 1.18
N LEU A 68 17.40 22.36 0.93
CA LEU A 68 16.61 21.70 1.97
C LEU A 68 17.30 20.42 2.44
N THR A 69 17.29 20.19 3.75
CA THR A 69 17.73 18.93 4.33
C THR A 69 16.69 17.83 4.03
N GLU A 70 17.09 16.58 4.14
CA GLU A 70 16.18 15.45 3.95
C GLU A 70 14.98 15.55 4.88
N LYS A 71 15.19 15.93 6.13
CA LYS A 71 14.14 16.07 7.14
C LYS A 71 13.14 17.17 6.78
N GLU A 72 13.65 18.32 6.36
CA GLU A 72 12.80 19.44 5.94
C GLU A 72 12.01 19.08 4.69
N LEU A 73 12.65 18.41 3.73
CA LEU A 73 12.00 17.96 2.50
C LEU A 73 10.88 16.99 2.81
N ALA A 74 11.15 15.98 3.65
CA ALA A 74 10.15 14.98 4.04
C ALA A 74 8.93 15.63 4.70
N LYS A 75 9.16 16.59 5.59
CA LYS A 75 8.07 17.32 6.26
C LYS A 75 7.23 18.11 5.27
N LEU A 76 7.90 18.82 4.36
CA LEU A 76 7.21 19.64 3.36
C LEU A 76 6.38 18.78 2.39
N VAL A 77 6.95 17.69 1.93
CA VAL A 77 6.24 16.75 1.06
C VAL A 77 5.01 16.17 1.78
N LYS A 78 5.14 15.85 3.07
CA LYS A 78 4.04 15.34 3.87
C LYS A 78 2.91 16.37 4.01
N ASP A 79 3.26 17.62 4.26
CA ASP A 79 2.28 18.70 4.34
C ASP A 79 1.56 18.93 3.01
N LEU A 80 2.30 18.87 1.90
CA LEU A 80 1.73 19.00 0.56
C LEU A 80 0.84 17.80 0.19
N GLU A 81 1.21 16.61 0.64
CA GLU A 81 0.39 15.41 0.44
C GLU A 81 -1.00 15.60 1.04
N THR A 82 -1.08 16.08 2.26
CA THR A 82 -2.35 16.30 2.95
C THR A 82 -3.25 17.30 2.19
N SER A 83 -2.64 18.31 1.58
CA SER A 83 -3.37 19.40 0.91
C SER A 83 -3.68 19.13 -0.56
N ASN A 84 -2.75 18.48 -1.28
CA ASN A 84 -2.77 18.46 -2.75
C ASN A 84 -2.85 17.09 -3.40
N ALA A 85 -2.48 16.03 -2.68
CA ALA A 85 -2.55 14.69 -3.25
C ALA A 85 -4.00 14.21 -3.36
N PRO A 86 -4.31 13.34 -4.34
CA PRO A 86 -5.68 12.80 -4.48
C PRO A 86 -6.11 11.97 -3.28
N PHE A 87 -5.18 11.42 -2.54
CA PHE A 87 -5.38 10.76 -1.25
C PHE A 87 -4.06 10.80 -0.50
N SER A 88 -4.08 10.44 0.79
CA SER A 88 -2.91 10.51 1.64
C SER A 88 -2.88 9.38 2.66
N ASN A 89 -1.69 9.19 3.27
CA ASN A 89 -1.54 8.31 4.43
C ASN A 89 -0.71 9.06 5.48
N LYS A 90 -1.17 9.08 6.72
CA LYS A 90 -0.47 9.74 7.82
C LYS A 90 0.88 9.12 8.12
N THR A 91 1.05 7.83 7.82
CA THR A 91 2.30 7.12 8.03
C THR A 91 3.23 7.27 6.82
N THR A 92 4.49 6.95 6.99
CA THR A 92 5.44 6.80 5.89
C THR A 92 5.69 5.33 5.59
N TRP A 93 4.92 4.45 6.20
CA TRP A 93 5.10 3.00 6.07
C TRP A 93 4.65 2.50 4.71
N THR A 94 5.15 1.33 4.36
CA THR A 94 4.73 0.55 3.20
C THR A 94 4.27 -0.82 3.68
N LEU A 95 3.56 -1.56 2.85
CA LEU A 95 3.17 -2.94 3.17
C LEU A 95 4.41 -3.79 3.47
N ARG A 96 5.46 -3.61 2.67
CA ARG A 96 6.71 -4.32 2.88
C ARG A 96 7.37 -3.93 4.21
N GLY A 97 7.39 -2.65 4.52
CA GLY A 97 7.95 -2.15 5.77
C GLY A 97 7.22 -2.70 6.99
N VAL A 98 5.90 -2.75 6.93
CA VAL A 98 5.09 -3.34 8.00
C VAL A 98 5.43 -4.82 8.19
N TYR A 99 5.58 -5.54 7.08
CA TYR A 99 5.93 -6.97 7.12
C TYR A 99 7.33 -7.21 7.70
N GLU A 100 8.30 -6.35 7.37
CA GLU A 100 9.70 -6.48 7.80
C GLU A 100 9.96 -6.04 9.24
N GLU A 101 9.01 -5.33 9.85
CA GLU A 101 9.11 -4.94 11.26
C GLU A 101 8.86 -6.12 12.20
N ASP A 102 8.89 -5.87 13.51
CA ASP A 102 8.68 -6.90 14.53
C ASP A 102 7.33 -7.62 14.32
N HIS A 103 7.41 -8.93 14.09
CA HIS A 103 6.22 -9.75 13.85
C HIS A 103 5.27 -9.77 15.04
N ALA A 104 5.74 -9.53 16.25
CA ALA A 104 4.89 -9.42 17.43
C ALA A 104 3.93 -8.23 17.33
N LEU A 105 4.32 -7.19 16.57
CA LEU A 105 3.53 -5.98 16.36
C LEU A 105 2.90 -5.93 14.98
N LEU A 106 2.94 -7.02 14.22
CA LEU A 106 2.50 -7.05 12.83
C LEU A 106 1.05 -6.60 12.67
N GLU A 107 0.14 -7.15 13.47
CA GLU A 107 -1.27 -6.75 13.40
C GLU A 107 -1.46 -5.28 13.75
N GLU A 108 -0.86 -4.84 14.84
CA GLU A 108 -0.97 -3.45 15.30
C GLU A 108 -0.42 -2.48 14.27
N ASN A 109 0.76 -2.77 13.74
CA ASN A 109 1.39 -1.93 12.73
C ASN A 109 0.61 -1.91 11.41
N PHE A 110 0.08 -3.06 11.01
CA PHE A 110 -0.72 -3.16 9.79
C PHE A 110 -2.03 -2.37 9.95
N ARG A 111 -2.69 -2.48 11.08
CA ARG A 111 -3.91 -1.70 11.36
C ARG A 111 -3.61 -0.20 11.39
N ALA A 112 -2.50 0.20 11.99
CA ALA A 112 -2.09 1.61 12.01
C ALA A 112 -1.82 2.14 10.60
N TYR A 113 -1.18 1.35 9.77
CA TYR A 113 -0.94 1.69 8.37
C TYR A 113 -2.26 1.90 7.61
N ILE A 114 -3.18 0.95 7.73
CA ILE A 114 -4.49 1.03 7.07
C ILE A 114 -5.29 2.23 7.57
N ASN A 115 -5.27 2.47 8.88
CA ASN A 115 -6.00 3.58 9.49
C ASN A 115 -5.38 4.94 9.18
N GLY A 116 -4.15 4.95 8.68
CA GLY A 116 -3.46 6.18 8.29
C GLY A 116 -3.94 6.80 6.98
N PHE A 117 -4.65 6.05 6.15
CA PHE A 117 -5.17 6.55 4.89
C PHE A 117 -6.24 7.63 5.07
N SER A 118 -6.30 8.55 4.12
CA SER A 118 -7.32 9.59 4.10
C SER A 118 -8.72 8.99 3.95
N LYS A 119 -9.73 9.80 4.25
CA LYS A 119 -11.12 9.33 4.31
C LYS A 119 -11.61 8.67 3.02
N ASN A 120 -11.23 9.17 1.86
CA ASN A 120 -11.66 8.59 0.60
C ASN A 120 -11.17 7.17 0.38
N VAL A 121 -9.94 6.86 0.83
CA VAL A 121 -9.41 5.50 0.81
C VAL A 121 -10.04 4.67 1.93
N ASP A 122 -10.23 5.28 3.09
CA ASP A 122 -10.88 4.63 4.23
C ASP A 122 -12.27 4.11 3.85
N ASP A 123 -13.04 4.88 3.11
CA ASP A 123 -14.36 4.47 2.64
C ASP A 123 -14.27 3.24 1.72
N ILE A 124 -13.24 3.16 0.88
CA ILE A 124 -12.98 1.97 0.04
C ILE A 124 -12.67 0.75 0.90
N ILE A 125 -11.84 0.92 1.91
CA ILE A 125 -11.45 -0.17 2.83
C ILE A 125 -12.68 -0.69 3.59
N GLU A 126 -13.55 0.20 4.04
CA GLU A 126 -14.80 -0.16 4.71
C GLU A 126 -15.74 -0.96 3.77
N HIS A 127 -15.77 -0.58 2.49
CA HIS A 127 -16.57 -1.29 1.49
C HIS A 127 -16.19 -2.77 1.40
N PHE A 128 -14.89 -3.09 1.53
CA PHE A 128 -14.41 -4.47 1.53
C PHE A 128 -14.55 -5.15 2.89
N ASN A 129 -14.96 -4.43 3.93
CA ASN A 129 -15.00 -4.94 5.31
C ASN A 129 -13.65 -5.55 5.73
N TYR A 130 -12.57 -4.92 5.29
CA TYR A 130 -11.24 -5.52 5.40
C TYR A 130 -10.69 -5.51 6.82
N ARG A 131 -11.05 -4.51 7.62
CA ARG A 131 -10.59 -4.42 9.01
C ARG A 131 -11.01 -5.63 9.85
N ALA A 132 -12.22 -6.12 9.64
CA ALA A 132 -12.68 -7.35 10.31
C ALA A 132 -11.92 -8.58 9.81
N THR A 133 -11.59 -8.61 8.53
CA THR A 133 -10.84 -9.70 7.91
C THR A 133 -9.39 -9.77 8.42
N ILE A 134 -8.76 -8.62 8.70
CA ILE A 134 -7.39 -8.57 9.22
C ILE A 134 -7.24 -9.43 10.48
N GLY A 135 -8.15 -9.31 11.45
CA GLY A 135 -8.10 -10.09 12.67
C GLY A 135 -8.10 -11.60 12.41
N SER A 136 -8.93 -12.05 11.48
CA SER A 136 -8.99 -13.46 11.08
C SER A 136 -7.71 -13.92 10.40
N VAL A 137 -7.13 -13.09 9.54
CA VAL A 137 -5.90 -13.42 8.82
C VAL A 137 -4.71 -13.55 9.78
N VAL A 138 -4.57 -12.61 10.71
CA VAL A 138 -3.49 -12.64 11.68
C VAL A 138 -3.66 -13.83 12.64
N LYS A 139 -4.86 -14.08 13.13
CA LYS A 139 -5.15 -15.20 14.02
C LYS A 139 -4.75 -16.55 13.42
N ASN A 140 -4.90 -16.71 12.11
CA ASN A 140 -4.54 -17.94 11.40
C ASN A 140 -3.13 -17.90 10.83
N ASN A 141 -2.33 -16.92 11.22
CA ASN A 141 -0.93 -16.74 10.76
C ASN A 141 -0.80 -16.67 9.24
N ARG A 142 -1.78 -16.06 8.58
CA ARG A 142 -1.83 -15.98 7.11
C ARG A 142 -1.35 -14.65 6.57
N LEU A 143 -1.14 -13.65 7.43
CA LEU A 143 -0.70 -12.32 7.03
C LEU A 143 0.78 -12.31 6.64
N ALA A 144 1.57 -13.09 7.32
CA ALA A 144 2.97 -13.29 6.97
C ALA A 144 3.15 -14.28 5.75
#